data_afb723e41061c6f339b4c4e99ec2d56c
#
_entry.id   afb723e41061c6f339b4c4e99ec2d56c
#
_cell.length_a   1.000
_cell.length_b   1.000
_cell.length_c   1.000
_cell.angle_alpha   90.00
_cell.angle_beta   90.00
_cell.angle_gamma   90.00
#
_symmetry.space_group_name_H-M   'P 1'
#
loop_
_entity.id
_entity.type
_entity.pdbx_description
1 polymer ?
#
loop_
_entity_poly.entity_id
_entity_poly.type
_entity_poly.pdbx_seq_one_letter_code
_entity_poly.pdbx_strand_id
1 'polypeptide(L)'
;MKLNAQEIYVHPTERINFQQEVEQNGSVRDYEVKLRGKDGKEMTCLLTAVVWRADHGNVLGYQTLIRDITHRRVAEHEIKKLNDDLKRRTVALEASNKELEAFSYSVSHDLRTPLIAIGGFSRLLLEKYAPSLDGKGQDFLNKIYSNSKQMLQLIDDLLAFSRFGHQEIKVMGIDMGQMARAVFEELKLLDSERSLQLKVQPLPSAQGDPAMIRQVFSNLLSNAVKFTRPMGSGVIEVGGTVQESQNIYYVKDNGIGFDMKQATKLFSVFERLQAADEFEGTGIGLAIVQRIIHRHGGWVWAEGKVNGGATFYFTLPREKYLG
;
A
#
# COMPACT_ATOMS: atom_id res chain seq x y z
N MET A 1 -44.04 47.05 -8.65
CA MET A 1 -43.56 47.09 -7.23
C MET A 1 -42.15 47.67 -7.27
N LYS A 2 -41.93 48.89 -6.75
CA LYS A 2 -40.59 49.48 -6.66
C LYS A 2 -39.89 48.86 -5.45
N LEU A 3 -38.93 47.98 -5.69
CA LEU A 3 -38.06 47.45 -4.67
C LEU A 3 -37.12 48.55 -4.19
N ASN A 4 -37.15 48.83 -2.89
CA ASN A 4 -36.18 49.74 -2.30
C ASN A 4 -34.85 49.00 -2.19
N ALA A 5 -33.87 49.42 -2.98
CA ALA A 5 -32.57 48.77 -3.01
C ALA A 5 -31.82 48.78 -1.65
N GLN A 6 -32.28 49.56 -0.68
CA GLN A 6 -31.72 49.55 0.70
C GLN A 6 -32.13 48.32 1.48
N GLU A 7 -33.30 47.75 1.21
CA GLU A 7 -33.86 46.63 1.98
C GLU A 7 -33.30 45.26 1.59
N ILE A 8 -32.62 45.18 0.41
CA ILE A 8 -32.04 43.92 -0.07
C ILE A 8 -30.64 43.63 0.47
N TYR A 9 -29.91 44.63 1.00
CA TYR A 9 -28.59 44.40 1.60
C TYR A 9 -28.73 43.89 3.04
N VAL A 10 -28.02 42.84 3.39
CA VAL A 10 -28.01 42.32 4.77
C VAL A 10 -27.33 43.33 5.71
N HIS A 11 -26.23 43.94 5.23
CA HIS A 11 -25.51 44.99 5.93
C HIS A 11 -25.64 46.32 5.18
N PRO A 12 -26.34 47.33 5.72
CA PRO A 12 -26.54 48.62 5.07
C PRO A 12 -25.25 49.34 4.67
N THR A 13 -24.18 49.16 5.43
CA THR A 13 -22.86 49.74 5.13
C THR A 13 -22.22 49.20 3.84
N GLU A 14 -22.47 47.93 3.48
CA GLU A 14 -21.96 47.36 2.23
C GLU A 14 -22.49 48.08 1.00
N ARG A 15 -23.73 48.55 1.05
CA ARG A 15 -24.32 49.37 -0.01
C ARG A 15 -23.61 50.70 -0.17
N ILE A 16 -23.32 51.40 0.95
CA ILE A 16 -22.65 52.71 0.90
C ILE A 16 -21.25 52.53 0.28
N ASN A 17 -20.50 51.56 0.75
CA ASN A 17 -19.17 51.26 0.22
C ASN A 17 -19.21 50.91 -1.25
N PHE A 18 -20.14 50.05 -1.67
CA PHE A 18 -20.35 49.68 -3.06
C PHE A 18 -20.65 50.90 -3.94
N GLN A 19 -21.57 51.82 -3.53
CA GLN A 19 -21.90 53.03 -4.25
C GLN A 19 -20.68 53.95 -4.41
N GLN A 20 -19.95 54.20 -3.32
CA GLN A 20 -18.74 55.03 -3.35
C GLN A 20 -17.70 54.48 -4.33
N GLU A 21 -17.49 53.16 -4.31
CA GLU A 21 -16.51 52.52 -5.20
C GLU A 21 -16.92 52.61 -6.68
N VAL A 22 -18.20 52.37 -6.99
CA VAL A 22 -18.73 52.52 -8.36
C VAL A 22 -18.66 53.97 -8.84
N GLU A 23 -18.97 54.96 -7.98
CA GLU A 23 -18.95 56.37 -8.36
C GLU A 23 -17.54 56.91 -8.56
N GLN A 24 -16.57 56.47 -7.74
CA GLN A 24 -15.16 56.82 -7.86
C GLN A 24 -14.50 56.24 -9.10
N ASN A 25 -14.75 54.93 -9.36
CA ASN A 25 -14.05 54.19 -10.41
C ASN A 25 -14.84 54.11 -11.72
N GLY A 26 -16.10 54.62 -11.75
CA GLY A 26 -16.99 54.50 -12.90
C GLY A 26 -17.61 53.10 -13.09
N SER A 27 -16.97 52.06 -12.58
CA SER A 27 -17.43 50.67 -12.60
C SER A 27 -16.78 49.84 -11.49
N VAL A 28 -17.44 48.74 -11.14
CA VAL A 28 -16.88 47.73 -10.23
C VAL A 28 -17.19 46.34 -10.76
N ARG A 29 -16.28 45.39 -10.59
CA ARG A 29 -16.46 43.99 -10.98
C ARG A 29 -16.32 43.06 -9.80
N ASP A 30 -17.20 42.05 -9.75
CA ASP A 30 -17.18 40.94 -8.81
C ASP A 30 -17.08 41.40 -7.33
N TYR A 31 -17.78 42.53 -7.01
CA TYR A 31 -17.88 43.03 -5.64
C TYR A 31 -18.78 42.11 -4.81
N GLU A 32 -18.22 41.49 -3.79
CA GLU A 32 -18.94 40.50 -2.97
C GLU A 32 -19.77 41.19 -1.88
N VAL A 33 -21.06 40.86 -1.81
CA VAL A 33 -21.99 41.37 -0.81
C VAL A 33 -22.97 40.28 -0.37
N LYS A 34 -23.57 40.49 0.80
CA LYS A 34 -24.69 39.68 1.27
C LYS A 34 -26.00 40.37 0.96
N LEU A 35 -26.86 39.75 0.17
CA LEU A 35 -28.19 40.21 -0.18
C LEU A 35 -29.25 39.30 0.42
N ARG A 36 -30.44 39.87 0.65
CA ARG A 36 -31.61 39.16 1.13
C ARG A 36 -32.60 38.97 -0.01
N GLY A 37 -32.96 37.73 -0.29
CA GLY A 37 -33.98 37.38 -1.25
C GLY A 37 -35.39 37.75 -0.80
N LYS A 38 -36.38 37.68 -1.72
CA LYS A 38 -37.81 37.93 -1.42
C LYS A 38 -38.39 36.93 -0.40
N ASP A 39 -37.79 35.76 -0.30
CA ASP A 39 -38.12 34.68 0.65
C ASP A 39 -37.47 34.87 2.01
N GLY A 40 -36.73 35.96 2.21
CA GLY A 40 -36.03 36.27 3.46
C GLY A 40 -34.66 35.59 3.59
N LYS A 41 -34.28 34.71 2.65
CA LYS A 41 -32.99 34.02 2.69
C LYS A 41 -31.82 34.93 2.33
N GLU A 42 -30.72 34.77 3.04
CA GLU A 42 -29.47 35.46 2.74
C GLU A 42 -28.72 34.73 1.65
N MET A 43 -28.22 35.50 0.67
CA MET A 43 -27.45 35.02 -0.48
C MET A 43 -26.14 35.80 -0.53
N THR A 44 -25.04 35.11 -0.80
CA THR A 44 -23.77 35.75 -1.15
C THR A 44 -23.75 36.01 -2.65
N CYS A 45 -23.67 37.29 -3.03
CA CYS A 45 -23.75 37.71 -4.40
C CYS A 45 -22.50 38.45 -4.85
N LEU A 46 -22.12 38.28 -6.11
CA LEU A 46 -21.16 39.15 -6.79
C LEU A 46 -21.91 40.19 -7.59
N LEU A 47 -21.58 41.47 -7.36
CA LEU A 47 -22.11 42.62 -8.07
C LEU A 47 -21.09 43.09 -9.08
N THR A 48 -21.51 43.24 -10.34
CA THR A 48 -20.74 43.95 -11.39
C THR A 48 -21.61 45.13 -11.82
N ALA A 49 -21.11 46.35 -11.60
CA ALA A 49 -21.89 47.55 -11.85
C ALA A 49 -21.13 48.60 -12.64
N VAL A 50 -21.90 49.40 -13.38
CA VAL A 50 -21.42 50.58 -14.10
C VAL A 50 -22.29 51.75 -13.71
N VAL A 51 -21.71 52.92 -13.47
CA VAL A 51 -22.43 54.16 -13.22
C VAL A 51 -22.98 54.71 -14.54
N TRP A 52 -24.26 55.10 -14.55
CA TRP A 52 -24.89 55.78 -15.67
C TRP A 52 -25.02 57.28 -15.36
N ARG A 53 -24.45 58.13 -16.22
CA ARG A 53 -24.38 59.58 -16.06
C ARG A 53 -25.12 60.29 -17.19
N ALA A 54 -25.70 61.47 -16.88
CA ALA A 54 -26.25 62.41 -17.86
C ALA A 54 -25.15 63.20 -18.54
N ASP A 55 -25.47 63.92 -19.59
CA ASP A 55 -24.56 64.74 -20.41
C ASP A 55 -23.82 65.81 -19.61
N HIS A 56 -24.28 66.18 -18.42
CA HIS A 56 -23.68 67.15 -17.51
C HIS A 56 -22.95 66.47 -16.32
N GLY A 57 -22.66 65.14 -16.35
CA GLY A 57 -21.92 64.42 -15.37
C GLY A 57 -22.73 63.96 -14.13
N ASN A 58 -23.98 64.34 -14.00
CA ASN A 58 -24.83 63.89 -12.90
C ASN A 58 -25.13 62.41 -13.01
N VAL A 59 -25.04 61.66 -11.86
CA VAL A 59 -25.38 60.26 -11.78
C VAL A 59 -26.89 60.06 -11.95
N LEU A 60 -27.30 59.36 -12.98
CA LEU A 60 -28.67 58.97 -13.27
C LEU A 60 -29.05 57.64 -12.60
N GLY A 61 -28.09 56.77 -12.37
CA GLY A 61 -28.30 55.45 -11.79
C GLY A 61 -27.14 54.51 -11.97
N TYR A 62 -27.36 53.27 -11.60
CA TYR A 62 -26.40 52.17 -11.73
C TYR A 62 -27.01 51.01 -12.51
N GLN A 63 -26.31 50.50 -13.49
CA GLN A 63 -26.67 49.23 -14.10
C GLN A 63 -25.86 48.13 -13.41
N THR A 64 -26.54 47.22 -12.73
CA THR A 64 -25.88 46.20 -11.89
C THR A 64 -26.30 44.80 -12.33
N LEU A 65 -25.30 43.93 -12.59
CA LEU A 65 -25.49 42.52 -12.77
C LEU A 65 -25.23 41.86 -11.39
N ILE A 66 -26.19 41.06 -10.96
CA ILE A 66 -26.13 40.32 -9.66
C ILE A 66 -25.97 38.83 -9.98
N ARG A 67 -24.95 38.20 -9.47
CA ARG A 67 -24.74 36.77 -9.59
C ARG A 67 -24.71 36.14 -8.21
N ASP A 68 -25.66 35.27 -7.93
CA ASP A 68 -25.69 34.48 -6.71
C ASP A 68 -24.56 33.41 -6.75
N ILE A 69 -23.71 33.43 -5.75
CA ILE A 69 -22.59 32.51 -5.56
C ILE A 69 -22.72 31.72 -4.24
N THR A 70 -23.87 31.73 -3.60
CA THR A 70 -24.10 31.12 -2.28
C THR A 70 -23.72 29.64 -2.29
N HIS A 71 -24.26 28.86 -3.24
CA HIS A 71 -23.96 27.43 -3.36
C HIS A 71 -22.47 27.16 -3.62
N ARG A 72 -21.86 27.99 -4.46
CA ARG A 72 -20.44 27.90 -4.76
C ARG A 72 -19.59 28.14 -3.51
N ARG A 73 -19.90 29.19 -2.74
CA ARG A 73 -19.16 29.53 -1.49
C ARG A 73 -19.32 28.44 -0.43
N VAL A 74 -20.51 27.88 -0.27
CA VAL A 74 -20.75 26.77 0.65
C VAL A 74 -19.89 25.55 0.24
N ALA A 75 -19.91 25.18 -1.04
CA ALA A 75 -19.13 24.07 -1.56
C ALA A 75 -17.60 24.29 -1.39
N GLU A 76 -17.11 25.50 -1.74
CA GLU A 76 -15.70 25.87 -1.54
C GLU A 76 -15.27 25.77 -0.07
N HIS A 77 -16.14 26.22 0.86
CA HIS A 77 -15.88 26.13 2.29
C HIS A 77 -15.84 24.66 2.78
N GLU A 78 -16.77 23.85 2.31
CA GLU A 78 -16.84 22.42 2.64
C GLU A 78 -15.63 21.64 2.11
N ILE A 79 -15.24 21.90 0.85
CA ILE A 79 -14.03 21.33 0.25
C ILE A 79 -12.79 21.69 1.06
N LYS A 80 -12.66 22.96 1.46
CA LYS A 80 -11.53 23.41 2.28
C LYS A 80 -11.51 22.70 3.64
N LYS A 81 -12.65 22.59 4.29
CA LYS A 81 -12.78 21.88 5.59
C LYS A 81 -12.41 20.40 5.47
N LEU A 82 -12.90 19.72 4.42
CA LEU A 82 -12.58 18.33 4.15
C LEU A 82 -11.07 18.12 3.85
N ASN A 83 -10.49 19.03 3.08
CA ASN A 83 -9.04 18.99 2.80
C ASN A 83 -8.20 19.18 4.08
N ASP A 84 -8.59 20.09 4.96
CA ASP A 84 -7.87 20.32 6.22
C ASP A 84 -8.02 19.10 7.15
N ASP A 85 -9.19 18.48 7.22
CA ASP A 85 -9.41 17.24 7.98
C ASP A 85 -8.60 16.07 7.40
N LEU A 86 -8.60 15.92 6.08
CA LEU A 86 -7.82 14.91 5.39
C LEU A 86 -6.32 15.05 5.70
N LYS A 87 -5.77 16.28 5.60
CA LYS A 87 -4.37 16.55 5.95
C LYS A 87 -4.05 16.17 7.40
N ARG A 88 -4.91 16.52 8.35
CA ARG A 88 -4.71 16.16 9.77
C ARG A 88 -4.68 14.64 9.96
N ARG A 89 -5.61 13.91 9.32
CA ARG A 89 -5.65 12.44 9.40
C ARG A 89 -4.43 11.81 8.77
N THR A 90 -3.97 12.32 7.63
CA THR A 90 -2.76 11.82 6.97
C THR A 90 -1.54 11.96 7.88
N VAL A 91 -1.32 13.16 8.45
CA VAL A 91 -0.19 13.39 9.38
C VAL A 91 -0.29 12.51 10.63
N ALA A 92 -1.48 12.33 11.19
CA ALA A 92 -1.68 11.46 12.37
C ALA A 92 -1.40 9.98 12.03
N LEU A 93 -1.84 9.51 10.87
CA LEU A 93 -1.56 8.14 10.39
C LEU A 93 -0.07 7.92 10.13
N GLU A 94 0.62 8.88 9.51
CA GLU A 94 2.07 8.80 9.28
C GLU A 94 2.85 8.76 10.59
N ALA A 95 2.46 9.59 11.59
CA ALA A 95 3.08 9.59 12.90
C ALA A 95 2.89 8.24 13.61
N SER A 96 1.65 7.73 13.66
CA SER A 96 1.33 6.44 14.28
C SER A 96 2.07 5.27 13.60
N ASN A 97 2.19 5.31 12.28
CA ASN A 97 2.94 4.30 11.53
C ASN A 97 4.44 4.33 11.87
N LYS A 98 5.04 5.52 11.96
CA LYS A 98 6.46 5.67 12.37
C LYS A 98 6.71 5.15 13.78
N GLU A 99 5.79 5.42 14.71
CA GLU A 99 5.88 4.89 16.08
C GLU A 99 5.81 3.35 16.09
N LEU A 100 4.88 2.76 15.31
CA LEU A 100 4.75 1.31 15.18
C LEU A 100 6.00 0.66 14.56
N GLU A 101 6.62 1.30 13.57
CA GLU A 101 7.88 0.85 12.98
C GLU A 101 9.03 0.88 14.00
N ALA A 102 9.18 2.01 14.69
CA ALA A 102 10.22 2.17 15.71
C ALA A 102 10.05 1.15 16.85
N PHE A 103 8.81 0.94 17.31
CA PHE A 103 8.49 -0.08 18.31
C PHE A 103 8.82 -1.48 17.79
N SER A 104 8.38 -1.84 16.59
CA SER A 104 8.64 -3.15 15.99
C SER A 104 10.14 -3.42 15.85
N TYR A 105 10.91 -2.39 15.45
CA TYR A 105 12.36 -2.48 15.35
C TYR A 105 13.03 -2.71 16.71
N SER A 106 12.67 -1.91 17.72
CA SER A 106 13.25 -2.01 19.06
C SER A 106 12.97 -3.38 19.70
N VAL A 107 11.70 -3.81 19.69
CA VAL A 107 11.29 -5.12 20.24
C VAL A 107 12.01 -6.27 19.51
N SER A 108 12.12 -6.17 18.19
CA SER A 108 12.80 -7.20 17.39
C SER A 108 14.29 -7.29 17.72
N HIS A 109 14.95 -6.15 17.91
CA HIS A 109 16.35 -6.11 18.33
C HIS A 109 16.54 -6.75 19.71
N ASP A 110 15.69 -6.39 20.67
CA ASP A 110 15.80 -6.85 22.05
C ASP A 110 15.47 -8.34 22.19
N LEU A 111 14.60 -8.88 21.33
CA LEU A 111 14.32 -10.32 21.27
C LEU A 111 15.40 -11.11 20.52
N ARG A 112 16.07 -10.53 19.54
CA ARG A 112 17.09 -11.23 18.74
C ARG A 112 18.30 -11.65 19.58
N THR A 113 18.80 -10.77 20.43
CA THR A 113 20.01 -11.01 21.23
C THR A 113 19.90 -12.27 22.13
N PRO A 114 18.86 -12.43 22.97
CA PRO A 114 18.71 -13.64 23.80
C PRO A 114 18.48 -14.89 22.97
N LEU A 115 17.77 -14.80 21.83
CA LEU A 115 17.51 -15.95 20.94
C LEU A 115 18.79 -16.45 20.26
N ILE A 116 19.69 -15.56 19.84
CA ILE A 116 21.01 -15.92 19.31
C ILE A 116 21.83 -16.65 20.41
N ALA A 117 21.79 -16.17 21.65
CA ALA A 117 22.49 -16.81 22.74
C ALA A 117 21.91 -18.21 23.04
N ILE A 118 20.58 -18.36 23.13
CA ILE A 118 19.92 -19.66 23.36
C ILE A 118 20.25 -20.63 22.22
N GLY A 119 20.15 -20.25 20.98
CA GLY A 119 20.48 -21.07 19.82
C GLY A 119 21.98 -21.44 19.79
N GLY A 120 22.86 -20.47 20.09
CA GLY A 120 24.29 -20.68 20.15
C GLY A 120 24.71 -21.68 21.25
N PHE A 121 24.20 -21.53 22.46
CA PHE A 121 24.49 -22.49 23.55
C PHE A 121 23.92 -23.87 23.28
N SER A 122 22.68 -23.96 22.73
CA SER A 122 22.09 -25.25 22.38
C SER A 122 22.92 -25.98 21.33
N ARG A 123 23.41 -25.25 20.31
CA ARG A 123 24.30 -25.79 19.29
C ARG A 123 25.65 -26.24 19.87
N LEU A 124 26.27 -25.43 20.70
CA LEU A 124 27.54 -25.79 21.37
C LEU A 124 27.42 -27.05 22.24
N LEU A 125 26.31 -27.22 22.96
CA LEU A 125 26.02 -28.42 23.74
C LEU A 125 25.87 -29.65 22.84
N LEU A 126 25.15 -29.52 21.70
CA LEU A 126 25.04 -30.60 20.71
C LEU A 126 26.41 -30.96 20.10
N GLU A 127 27.22 -29.98 19.70
CA GLU A 127 28.52 -30.22 19.09
C GLU A 127 29.54 -30.84 20.03
N LYS A 128 29.59 -30.38 21.30
CA LYS A 128 30.65 -30.79 22.25
C LYS A 128 30.23 -31.92 23.17
N TYR A 129 28.96 -32.03 23.52
CA TYR A 129 28.50 -32.93 24.58
C TYR A 129 27.45 -33.94 24.09
N ALA A 130 27.14 -34.01 22.78
CA ALA A 130 26.19 -34.99 22.27
C ALA A 130 26.45 -36.43 22.70
N PRO A 131 27.73 -36.94 22.71
CA PRO A 131 28.00 -38.30 23.17
C PRO A 131 27.72 -38.57 24.66
N SER A 132 27.66 -37.51 25.48
CA SER A 132 27.39 -37.57 26.90
C SER A 132 25.91 -37.40 27.26
N LEU A 133 25.07 -37.10 26.25
CA LEU A 133 23.64 -36.92 26.40
C LEU A 133 22.90 -38.18 25.93
N ASP A 134 21.84 -38.54 26.65
CA ASP A 134 20.91 -39.55 26.16
C ASP A 134 20.15 -39.02 24.92
N GLY A 135 19.46 -39.90 24.20
CA GLY A 135 18.72 -39.54 23.00
C GLY A 135 17.66 -38.46 23.28
N LYS A 136 17.03 -38.46 24.44
CA LYS A 136 16.03 -37.44 24.82
C LYS A 136 16.69 -36.09 25.05
N GLY A 137 17.85 -36.04 25.64
CA GLY A 137 18.61 -34.80 25.87
C GLY A 137 19.04 -34.18 24.55
N GLN A 138 19.48 -34.99 23.58
CA GLN A 138 19.79 -34.53 22.24
C GLN A 138 18.55 -34.00 21.53
N ASP A 139 17.40 -34.68 21.62
CA ASP A 139 16.11 -34.25 21.02
C ASP A 139 15.66 -32.90 21.61
N PHE A 140 15.78 -32.71 22.92
CA PHE A 140 15.41 -31.43 23.53
C PHE A 140 16.30 -30.29 23.06
N LEU A 141 17.60 -30.47 22.97
CA LEU A 141 18.50 -29.44 22.46
C LEU A 141 18.27 -29.13 21.00
N ASN A 142 17.99 -30.15 20.17
CA ASN A 142 17.61 -29.94 18.78
C ASN A 142 16.32 -29.13 18.68
N LYS A 143 15.32 -29.42 19.50
CA LYS A 143 14.07 -28.63 19.55
C LYS A 143 14.30 -27.19 20.00
N ILE A 144 15.14 -26.97 21.03
CA ILE A 144 15.47 -25.61 21.48
C ILE A 144 16.19 -24.83 20.38
N TYR A 145 17.14 -25.45 19.70
CA TYR A 145 17.89 -24.84 18.59
C TYR A 145 16.99 -24.52 17.42
N SER A 146 16.13 -25.45 16.98
CA SER A 146 15.20 -25.23 15.89
C SER A 146 14.18 -24.12 16.19
N ASN A 147 13.62 -24.12 17.42
CA ASN A 147 12.68 -23.08 17.83
C ASN A 147 13.34 -21.71 17.92
N SER A 148 14.58 -21.61 18.42
CA SER A 148 15.30 -20.33 18.44
C SER A 148 15.55 -19.79 17.02
N LYS A 149 15.91 -20.64 16.08
CA LYS A 149 16.04 -20.26 14.65
C LYS A 149 14.71 -19.81 14.05
N GLN A 150 13.63 -20.54 14.35
CA GLN A 150 12.29 -20.18 13.86
C GLN A 150 11.84 -18.81 14.40
N MET A 151 12.10 -18.52 15.68
CA MET A 151 11.79 -17.22 16.28
C MET A 151 12.60 -16.09 15.65
N LEU A 152 13.89 -16.30 15.39
CA LEU A 152 14.72 -15.34 14.68
C LEU A 152 14.16 -15.04 13.27
N GLN A 153 13.76 -16.08 12.53
CA GLN A 153 13.14 -15.92 11.21
C GLN A 153 11.80 -15.15 11.28
N LEU A 154 10.96 -15.44 12.30
CA LEU A 154 9.72 -14.69 12.54
C LEU A 154 9.98 -13.20 12.77
N ILE A 155 11.00 -12.87 13.56
CA ILE A 155 11.41 -11.50 13.83
C ILE A 155 11.86 -10.81 12.53
N ASP A 156 12.69 -11.47 11.73
CA ASP A 156 13.18 -10.92 10.47
C ASP A 156 12.06 -10.70 9.46
N ASP A 157 11.14 -11.66 9.35
CA ASP A 157 9.96 -11.55 8.46
C ASP A 157 9.02 -10.45 8.92
N LEU A 158 8.81 -10.27 10.24
CA LEU A 158 7.98 -9.19 10.78
C LEU A 158 8.58 -7.81 10.48
N LEU A 159 9.90 -7.67 10.65
CA LEU A 159 10.61 -6.44 10.29
C LEU A 159 10.54 -6.15 8.79
N ALA A 160 10.71 -7.17 7.96
CA ALA A 160 10.58 -7.04 6.51
C ALA A 160 9.14 -6.61 6.13
N PHE A 161 8.13 -7.24 6.72
CA PHE A 161 6.72 -6.88 6.53
C PHE A 161 6.45 -5.42 6.92
N SER A 162 6.99 -4.94 8.05
CA SER A 162 6.86 -3.55 8.48
C SER A 162 7.53 -2.60 7.48
N ARG A 163 8.79 -2.83 7.13
CA ARG A 163 9.57 -1.97 6.20
C ARG A 163 8.92 -1.83 4.83
N PHE A 164 8.48 -2.95 4.22
CA PHE A 164 7.84 -2.92 2.90
C PHE A 164 6.49 -2.20 2.91
N GLY A 165 5.96 -1.83 4.07
CA GLY A 165 4.76 -1.00 4.19
C GLY A 165 4.98 0.45 3.79
N HIS A 166 6.17 1.01 4.02
CA HIS A 166 6.39 2.46 3.99
C HIS A 166 7.61 2.91 3.17
N GLN A 167 8.51 1.99 2.82
CA GLN A 167 9.68 2.33 2.01
C GLN A 167 9.25 2.94 0.67
N GLU A 168 9.86 4.05 0.26
CA GLU A 168 9.62 4.65 -1.06
C GLU A 168 9.93 3.65 -2.17
N ILE A 169 9.01 3.52 -3.13
CA ILE A 169 9.17 2.60 -4.27
C ILE A 169 10.07 3.27 -5.31
N LYS A 170 11.21 2.65 -5.59
CA LYS A 170 12.13 3.09 -6.64
C LYS A 170 11.79 2.35 -7.93
N VAL A 171 10.96 2.94 -8.77
CA VAL A 171 10.50 2.31 -10.02
C VAL A 171 11.65 2.24 -11.02
N MET A 172 11.99 1.02 -11.44
CA MET A 172 13.00 0.71 -12.45
C MET A 172 12.51 -0.42 -13.37
N GLY A 173 13.08 -0.50 -14.57
CA GLY A 173 12.84 -1.65 -15.46
C GLY A 173 13.47 -2.94 -14.91
N ILE A 174 12.69 -4.00 -14.88
CA ILE A 174 13.08 -5.29 -14.28
C ILE A 174 12.98 -6.39 -15.33
N ASP A 175 14.09 -7.12 -15.56
CA ASP A 175 14.07 -8.41 -16.23
C ASP A 175 13.60 -9.50 -15.26
N MET A 176 12.31 -9.84 -15.35
CA MET A 176 11.67 -10.78 -14.45
C MET A 176 12.23 -12.21 -14.60
N GLY A 177 12.65 -12.56 -15.80
CA GLY A 177 13.23 -13.88 -16.08
C GLY A 177 14.62 -14.05 -15.47
N GLN A 178 15.48 -13.04 -15.62
CA GLN A 178 16.81 -13.04 -15.01
C GLN A 178 16.71 -13.05 -13.47
N MET A 179 15.80 -12.25 -12.92
CA MET A 179 15.58 -12.19 -11.47
C MET A 179 15.12 -13.52 -10.89
N ALA A 180 14.12 -14.16 -11.52
CA ALA A 180 13.62 -15.47 -11.08
C ALA A 180 14.73 -16.54 -11.10
N ARG A 181 15.57 -16.58 -12.16
CA ARG A 181 16.71 -17.51 -12.24
C ARG A 181 17.73 -17.25 -11.13
N ALA A 182 18.11 -15.99 -10.91
CA ALA A 182 19.10 -15.64 -9.89
C ALA A 182 18.64 -16.08 -8.49
N VAL A 183 17.38 -15.80 -8.14
CA VAL A 183 16.81 -16.22 -6.84
C VAL A 183 16.74 -17.74 -6.72
N PHE A 184 16.35 -18.44 -7.80
CA PHE A 184 16.27 -19.88 -7.77
C PHE A 184 17.65 -20.55 -7.59
N GLU A 185 18.69 -20.09 -8.28
CA GLU A 185 20.05 -20.62 -8.13
C GLU A 185 20.58 -20.45 -6.70
N GLU A 186 20.29 -19.34 -6.03
CA GLU A 186 20.63 -19.17 -4.62
C GLU A 186 19.92 -20.20 -3.72
N LEU A 187 18.62 -20.42 -3.94
CA LEU A 187 17.84 -21.41 -3.19
C LEU A 187 18.33 -22.83 -3.43
N LYS A 188 18.71 -23.15 -4.65
CA LYS A 188 19.25 -24.48 -5.03
C LYS A 188 20.58 -24.78 -4.36
N LEU A 189 21.43 -23.78 -4.16
CA LEU A 189 22.69 -23.95 -3.41
C LEU A 189 22.46 -24.36 -1.95
N LEU A 190 21.35 -23.94 -1.35
CA LEU A 190 20.98 -24.28 0.02
C LEU A 190 20.38 -25.70 0.16
N ASP A 191 19.92 -26.31 -0.95
CA ASP A 191 19.31 -27.66 -0.98
C ASP A 191 19.94 -28.48 -2.12
N SER A 192 21.27 -28.56 -2.14
CA SER A 192 22.07 -29.10 -3.24
C SER A 192 21.91 -30.61 -3.46
N GLU A 193 21.42 -31.34 -2.46
CA GLU A 193 21.22 -32.80 -2.55
C GLU A 193 19.95 -33.18 -3.32
N ARG A 194 19.06 -32.22 -3.58
CA ARG A 194 17.77 -32.47 -4.23
C ARG A 194 17.80 -32.21 -5.72
N SER A 195 17.04 -33.04 -6.46
CA SER A 195 16.75 -32.78 -7.86
C SER A 195 15.69 -31.71 -7.99
N LEU A 196 16.11 -30.45 -8.19
CA LEU A 196 15.25 -29.30 -8.42
C LEU A 196 15.40 -28.81 -9.86
N GLN A 197 14.28 -28.62 -10.55
CA GLN A 197 14.23 -28.11 -11.92
C GLN A 197 13.42 -26.81 -11.97
N LEU A 198 14.02 -25.76 -12.54
CA LEU A 198 13.33 -24.52 -12.87
C LEU A 198 13.05 -24.45 -14.37
N LYS A 199 11.77 -24.23 -14.72
CA LYS A 199 11.33 -23.91 -16.07
C LYS A 199 10.92 -22.44 -16.11
N VAL A 200 11.64 -21.65 -16.88
CA VAL A 200 11.31 -20.22 -17.06
C VAL A 200 10.75 -20.02 -18.46
N GLN A 201 9.45 -19.79 -18.53
CA GLN A 201 8.73 -19.40 -19.74
C GLN A 201 9.07 -17.94 -20.13
N PRO A 202 8.76 -17.48 -21.34
CA PRO A 202 8.89 -16.07 -21.67
C PRO A 202 8.12 -15.19 -20.65
N LEU A 203 8.82 -14.20 -20.11
CA LEU A 203 8.28 -13.29 -19.10
C LEU A 203 8.31 -11.85 -19.65
N PRO A 204 7.21 -11.09 -19.61
CA PRO A 204 7.25 -9.67 -19.90
C PRO A 204 8.13 -8.94 -18.87
N SER A 205 8.84 -7.89 -19.30
CA SER A 205 9.51 -6.98 -18.39
C SER A 205 8.50 -6.26 -17.51
N ALA A 206 8.92 -5.84 -16.31
CA ALA A 206 8.10 -5.08 -15.39
C ALA A 206 8.74 -3.73 -15.05
N GLN A 207 7.90 -2.81 -14.57
CA GLN A 207 8.33 -1.60 -13.88
C GLN A 207 8.03 -1.77 -12.40
N GLY A 208 9.00 -1.52 -11.54
CA GLY A 208 8.83 -1.67 -10.09
C GLY A 208 10.14 -1.50 -9.33
N ASP A 209 10.09 -1.69 -8.03
CA ASP A 209 11.28 -1.69 -7.17
C ASP A 209 11.98 -3.06 -7.24
N PRO A 210 13.22 -3.14 -7.77
CA PRO A 210 13.91 -4.42 -7.95
C PRO A 210 14.13 -5.21 -6.65
N ALA A 211 14.38 -4.52 -5.53
CA ALA A 211 14.60 -5.18 -4.24
C ALA A 211 13.30 -5.78 -3.70
N MET A 212 12.18 -5.06 -3.84
CA MET A 212 10.87 -5.54 -3.45
C MET A 212 10.40 -6.72 -4.33
N ILE A 213 10.55 -6.62 -5.65
CA ILE A 213 10.16 -7.71 -6.56
C ILE A 213 11.05 -8.94 -6.37
N ARG A 214 12.33 -8.74 -6.09
CA ARG A 214 13.20 -9.85 -5.68
C ARG A 214 12.69 -10.58 -4.44
N GLN A 215 12.17 -9.85 -3.44
CA GLN A 215 11.57 -10.43 -2.25
C GLN A 215 10.30 -11.23 -2.58
N VAL A 216 9.49 -10.77 -3.55
CA VAL A 216 8.33 -11.53 -4.06
C VAL A 216 8.79 -12.89 -4.60
N PHE A 217 9.79 -12.91 -5.49
CA PHE A 217 10.33 -14.17 -6.03
C PHE A 217 10.97 -15.03 -4.94
N SER A 218 11.71 -14.44 -4.01
CA SER A 218 12.31 -15.19 -2.89
C SER A 218 11.25 -15.92 -2.06
N ASN A 219 10.15 -15.26 -1.71
CA ASN A 219 9.06 -15.87 -0.94
C ASN A 219 8.31 -16.95 -1.74
N LEU A 220 8.00 -16.69 -3.01
CA LEU A 220 7.25 -17.65 -3.83
C LEU A 220 8.10 -18.87 -4.20
N LEU A 221 9.35 -18.66 -4.61
CA LEU A 221 10.26 -19.76 -5.00
C LEU A 221 10.69 -20.58 -3.77
N SER A 222 10.96 -19.97 -2.62
CA SER A 222 11.27 -20.72 -1.40
C SER A 222 10.09 -21.60 -0.95
N ASN A 223 8.84 -21.09 -1.07
CA ASN A 223 7.66 -21.90 -0.84
C ASN A 223 7.57 -23.07 -1.82
N ALA A 224 7.79 -22.85 -3.12
CA ALA A 224 7.77 -23.90 -4.12
C ALA A 224 8.84 -24.98 -3.85
N VAL A 225 10.08 -24.59 -3.50
CA VAL A 225 11.15 -25.52 -3.10
C VAL A 225 10.75 -26.31 -1.86
N LYS A 226 10.20 -25.63 -0.85
CA LYS A 226 9.77 -26.25 0.41
C LYS A 226 8.66 -27.28 0.23
N PHE A 227 7.58 -26.90 -0.46
CA PHE A 227 6.39 -27.76 -0.60
C PHE A 227 6.53 -28.87 -1.64
N THR A 228 7.61 -28.85 -2.44
CA THR A 228 8.01 -29.97 -3.29
C THR A 228 8.91 -30.98 -2.59
N ARG A 229 9.28 -30.81 -1.31
CA ARG A 229 10.15 -31.76 -0.55
C ARG A 229 9.65 -33.21 -0.58
N PRO A 230 8.34 -33.50 -0.41
CA PRO A 230 7.85 -34.87 -0.49
C PRO A 230 7.89 -35.50 -1.89
N MET A 231 8.14 -34.70 -2.92
CA MET A 231 8.20 -35.19 -4.30
C MET A 231 9.63 -35.68 -4.64
N GLY A 232 9.73 -36.76 -5.39
CA GLY A 232 11.04 -37.29 -5.82
C GLY A 232 11.85 -36.32 -6.67
N SER A 233 11.18 -35.44 -7.42
CA SER A 233 11.77 -34.32 -8.16
C SER A 233 10.89 -33.09 -8.03
N GLY A 234 11.47 -31.97 -7.57
CA GLY A 234 10.79 -30.68 -7.50
C GLY A 234 10.84 -29.98 -8.84
N VAL A 235 9.69 -29.78 -9.46
CA VAL A 235 9.55 -29.03 -10.73
C VAL A 235 8.84 -27.72 -10.43
N ILE A 236 9.54 -26.61 -10.70
CA ILE A 236 9.04 -25.26 -10.50
C ILE A 236 8.99 -24.57 -11.86
N GLU A 237 7.88 -23.93 -12.17
CA GLU A 237 7.70 -23.19 -13.40
C GLU A 237 7.39 -21.73 -13.09
N VAL A 238 8.08 -20.81 -13.76
CA VAL A 238 7.82 -19.37 -13.69
C VAL A 238 7.45 -18.89 -15.08
N GLY A 239 6.34 -18.17 -15.19
CA GLY A 239 5.88 -17.67 -16.47
C GLY A 239 5.07 -16.39 -16.29
N GLY A 240 4.65 -15.82 -17.42
CA GLY A 240 3.82 -14.62 -17.41
C GLY A 240 3.13 -14.37 -18.73
N THR A 241 2.07 -13.57 -18.67
CA THR A 241 1.27 -13.13 -19.82
C THR A 241 1.04 -11.64 -19.78
N VAL A 242 0.93 -11.03 -20.95
CA VAL A 242 0.62 -9.61 -21.10
C VAL A 242 -0.88 -9.46 -21.25
N GLN A 243 -1.48 -8.58 -20.44
CA GLN A 243 -2.84 -8.09 -20.62
C GLN A 243 -2.84 -6.60 -20.97
N GLU A 244 -3.99 -6.03 -21.33
CA GLU A 244 -4.08 -4.64 -21.81
C GLU A 244 -3.48 -3.63 -20.82
N SER A 245 -3.82 -3.71 -19.53
CA SER A 245 -3.42 -2.75 -18.49
C SER A 245 -2.34 -3.27 -17.54
N GLN A 246 -2.07 -4.59 -17.53
CA GLN A 246 -1.19 -5.22 -16.55
C GLN A 246 -0.50 -6.45 -17.13
N ASN A 247 0.63 -6.80 -16.56
CA ASN A 247 1.28 -8.07 -16.78
C ASN A 247 0.91 -9.04 -15.64
N ILE A 248 0.62 -10.28 -15.96
CA ILE A 248 0.38 -11.35 -14.98
C ILE A 248 1.62 -12.23 -14.95
N TYR A 249 2.09 -12.54 -13.75
CA TYR A 249 3.19 -13.47 -13.50
C TYR A 249 2.72 -14.61 -12.61
N TYR A 250 3.33 -15.77 -12.75
CA TYR A 250 3.02 -16.92 -11.89
C TYR A 250 4.26 -17.72 -11.52
N VAL A 251 4.19 -18.34 -10.35
CA VAL A 251 5.11 -19.39 -9.90
C VAL A 251 4.27 -20.63 -9.60
N LYS A 252 4.53 -21.70 -10.32
CA LYS A 252 3.84 -23.00 -10.24
C LYS A 252 4.80 -24.06 -9.74
N ASP A 253 4.33 -24.92 -8.85
CA ASP A 253 5.07 -26.07 -8.34
C ASP A 253 4.26 -27.37 -8.51
N ASN A 254 4.95 -28.50 -8.45
CA ASN A 254 4.35 -29.84 -8.44
C ASN A 254 4.28 -30.44 -7.04
N GLY A 255 4.23 -29.61 -6.01
CA GLY A 255 4.24 -30.02 -4.60
C GLY A 255 2.91 -30.55 -4.09
N ILE A 256 2.78 -30.56 -2.78
CA ILE A 256 1.61 -31.11 -2.07
C ILE A 256 0.31 -30.32 -2.32
N GLY A 257 0.41 -29.07 -2.81
CA GLY A 257 -0.75 -28.21 -3.03
C GLY A 257 -1.54 -27.86 -1.76
N PHE A 258 -2.79 -27.41 -1.93
CA PHE A 258 -3.67 -27.03 -0.83
C PHE A 258 -5.15 -27.11 -1.25
N ASP A 259 -6.07 -27.10 -0.24
CA ASP A 259 -7.52 -27.02 -0.49
C ASP A 259 -7.93 -25.57 -0.80
N MET A 260 -8.56 -25.34 -1.94
CA MET A 260 -9.05 -24.03 -2.38
C MET A 260 -10.03 -23.36 -1.40
N LYS A 261 -10.70 -24.11 -0.54
CA LYS A 261 -11.55 -23.54 0.54
C LYS A 261 -10.74 -22.66 1.50
N GLN A 262 -9.44 -22.88 1.58
CA GLN A 262 -8.53 -22.16 2.47
C GLN A 262 -7.76 -21.06 1.74
N ALA A 263 -7.94 -20.91 0.43
CA ALA A 263 -7.18 -19.95 -0.41
C ALA A 263 -7.27 -18.49 0.08
N THR A 264 -8.39 -18.07 0.63
CA THR A 264 -8.61 -16.71 1.16
C THR A 264 -7.71 -16.39 2.36
N LYS A 265 -7.25 -17.41 3.10
CA LYS A 265 -6.39 -17.23 4.27
C LYS A 265 -4.89 -17.25 3.95
N LEU A 266 -4.49 -17.67 2.73
CA LEU A 266 -3.10 -17.84 2.34
C LEU A 266 -2.23 -16.59 2.51
N PHE A 267 -2.81 -15.43 2.27
CA PHE A 267 -2.12 -14.14 2.32
C PHE A 267 -2.27 -13.40 3.66
N SER A 268 -2.96 -14.02 4.64
CA SER A 268 -3.10 -13.46 5.98
C SER A 268 -1.82 -13.66 6.78
N VAL A 269 -1.50 -12.70 7.65
CA VAL A 269 -0.30 -12.77 8.51
C VAL A 269 -0.46 -13.88 9.55
N PHE A 270 0.58 -14.72 9.75
CA PHE A 270 0.63 -15.84 10.67
C PHE A 270 -0.29 -17.03 10.33
N GLU A 271 -0.99 -17.00 9.20
CA GLU A 271 -1.80 -18.13 8.76
C GLU A 271 -0.93 -19.21 8.08
N ARG A 272 -1.17 -20.47 8.45
CA ARG A 272 -0.50 -21.63 7.90
C ARG A 272 -1.56 -22.70 7.61
N LEU A 273 -1.64 -23.17 6.37
CA LEU A 273 -2.63 -24.18 5.97
C LEU A 273 -2.23 -25.60 6.35
N GLN A 274 -0.96 -25.80 6.65
CA GLN A 274 -0.40 -27.12 6.94
C GLN A 274 0.13 -27.18 8.36
N ALA A 275 0.12 -28.40 8.94
CA ALA A 275 0.57 -28.60 10.30
C ALA A 275 2.01 -28.10 10.49
N ALA A 276 2.26 -27.46 11.63
CA ALA A 276 3.56 -26.85 11.95
C ALA A 276 4.71 -27.86 11.90
N ASP A 277 4.42 -29.13 12.11
CA ASP A 277 5.40 -30.21 12.24
C ASP A 277 5.87 -30.77 10.88
N GLU A 278 5.13 -30.51 9.78
CA GLU A 278 5.49 -31.04 8.47
C GLU A 278 6.37 -30.10 7.64
N PHE A 279 6.18 -28.78 7.77
CA PHE A 279 6.94 -27.81 7.00
C PHE A 279 7.33 -26.59 7.82
N GLU A 280 8.58 -26.18 7.73
CA GLU A 280 9.10 -24.96 8.34
C GLU A 280 8.44 -23.71 7.75
N GLY A 281 8.25 -22.66 8.54
CA GLY A 281 7.80 -21.36 8.04
C GLY A 281 7.07 -20.53 9.07
N THR A 282 7.04 -19.24 8.82
CA THR A 282 6.53 -18.19 9.71
C THR A 282 5.07 -17.80 9.47
N GLY A 283 4.53 -18.11 8.26
CA GLY A 283 3.22 -17.65 7.83
C GLY A 283 3.18 -16.16 7.43
N ILE A 284 4.33 -15.50 7.27
CA ILE A 284 4.42 -14.08 6.90
C ILE A 284 4.80 -13.90 5.42
N GLY A 285 5.50 -14.84 4.82
CA GLY A 285 6.07 -14.70 3.49
C GLY A 285 5.05 -14.32 2.40
N LEU A 286 3.87 -14.96 2.37
CA LEU A 286 2.81 -14.62 1.40
C LEU A 286 2.14 -13.27 1.72
N ALA A 287 2.04 -12.88 2.97
CA ALA A 287 1.56 -11.55 3.35
C ALA A 287 2.53 -10.45 2.89
N ILE A 288 3.85 -10.71 2.92
CA ILE A 288 4.86 -9.82 2.32
C ILE A 288 4.66 -9.71 0.82
N VAL A 289 4.43 -10.82 0.11
CA VAL A 289 4.13 -10.83 -1.33
C VAL A 289 2.92 -9.94 -1.62
N GLN A 290 1.81 -10.17 -0.93
CA GLN A 290 0.59 -9.37 -1.10
C GLN A 290 0.86 -7.88 -0.86
N ARG A 291 1.55 -7.53 0.22
CA ARG A 291 1.86 -6.14 0.57
C ARG A 291 2.72 -5.44 -0.49
N ILE A 292 3.76 -6.11 -0.98
CA ILE A 292 4.62 -5.57 -2.02
C ILE A 292 3.84 -5.34 -3.32
N ILE A 293 3.08 -6.34 -3.75
CA ILE A 293 2.32 -6.27 -5.00
C ILE A 293 1.22 -5.21 -4.93
N HIS A 294 0.46 -5.12 -3.82
CA HIS A 294 -0.53 -4.06 -3.63
C HIS A 294 0.10 -2.65 -3.69
N ARG A 295 1.27 -2.47 -3.12
CA ARG A 295 1.99 -1.20 -3.21
C ARG A 295 2.42 -0.83 -4.62
N HIS A 296 2.65 -1.83 -5.48
CA HIS A 296 2.91 -1.64 -6.91
C HIS A 296 1.62 -1.51 -7.75
N GLY A 297 0.43 -1.41 -7.11
CA GLY A 297 -0.85 -1.31 -7.79
C GLY A 297 -1.34 -2.62 -8.41
N GLY A 298 -0.78 -3.75 -8.02
CA GLY A 298 -1.14 -5.09 -8.51
C GLY A 298 -1.99 -5.89 -7.53
N TRP A 299 -2.30 -7.13 -7.92
CA TRP A 299 -3.10 -8.11 -7.17
C TRP A 299 -2.38 -9.44 -7.07
N VAL A 300 -2.76 -10.24 -6.06
CA VAL A 300 -2.25 -11.61 -5.85
C VAL A 300 -3.40 -12.58 -5.65
N TRP A 301 -3.24 -13.81 -6.18
CA TRP A 301 -4.13 -14.93 -5.91
C TRP A 301 -3.37 -16.24 -6.06
N ALA A 302 -4.00 -17.32 -5.68
CA ALA A 302 -3.41 -18.65 -5.81
C ALA A 302 -4.46 -19.68 -6.22
N GLU A 303 -3.99 -20.71 -6.92
CA GLU A 303 -4.74 -21.90 -7.30
C GLU A 303 -3.98 -23.12 -6.82
N GLY A 304 -4.67 -24.09 -6.25
CA GLY A 304 -4.04 -25.31 -5.74
C GLY A 304 -4.97 -26.51 -5.78
N LYS A 305 -4.34 -27.66 -5.75
CA LYS A 305 -5.04 -28.95 -5.61
C LYS A 305 -4.22 -29.82 -4.68
N VAL A 306 -4.87 -30.42 -3.68
CA VAL A 306 -4.20 -31.35 -2.77
C VAL A 306 -3.51 -32.44 -3.56
N ASN A 307 -2.21 -32.67 -3.33
CA ASN A 307 -1.32 -33.56 -4.07
C ASN A 307 -1.24 -33.29 -5.59
N GLY A 308 -1.59 -32.08 -6.01
CA GLY A 308 -1.56 -31.67 -7.43
C GLY A 308 -0.76 -30.41 -7.69
N GLY A 309 -0.04 -29.91 -6.68
CA GLY A 309 0.75 -28.67 -6.75
C GLY A 309 -0.05 -27.40 -6.52
N ALA A 310 0.65 -26.30 -6.56
CA ALA A 310 0.09 -24.95 -6.41
C ALA A 310 0.61 -24.00 -7.50
N THR A 311 -0.17 -22.95 -7.75
CA THR A 311 0.23 -21.85 -8.63
C THR A 311 -0.13 -20.54 -7.93
N PHE A 312 0.89 -19.71 -7.73
CA PHE A 312 0.72 -18.37 -7.15
C PHE A 312 0.88 -17.35 -8.25
N TYR A 313 -0.08 -16.45 -8.33
CA TYR A 313 -0.15 -15.41 -9.34
C TYR A 313 0.02 -14.03 -8.71
N PHE A 314 0.64 -13.14 -9.47
CA PHE A 314 0.65 -11.73 -9.14
C PHE A 314 0.63 -10.87 -10.40
N THR A 315 0.14 -9.62 -10.27
CA THR A 315 0.10 -8.67 -11.38
C THR A 315 0.95 -7.45 -11.09
N LEU A 316 1.45 -6.82 -12.14
CA LEU A 316 2.06 -5.50 -12.09
C LEU A 316 1.49 -4.63 -13.22
N PRO A 317 1.19 -3.34 -12.96
CA PRO A 317 0.76 -2.41 -14.00
C PRO A 317 1.79 -2.31 -15.12
N ARG A 318 1.33 -2.06 -16.34
CA ARG A 318 2.21 -1.74 -17.46
C ARG A 318 2.61 -0.27 -17.41
N GLU A 319 3.79 0.05 -17.94
CA GLU A 319 4.37 1.39 -17.98
C GLU A 319 3.39 2.49 -18.43
N LYS A 320 2.47 2.15 -19.35
CA LYS A 320 1.46 3.05 -19.91
C LYS A 320 0.35 3.47 -18.91
N TYR A 321 0.27 2.81 -17.74
CA TYR A 321 -0.79 2.95 -16.73
C TYR A 321 -0.25 3.27 -15.33
N LEU A 322 1.03 3.62 -15.22
CA LEU A 322 1.62 4.17 -14.01
C LEU A 322 1.32 5.68 -14.01
N GLY A 323 0.13 6.06 -13.51
CA GLY A 323 -0.32 7.43 -13.36
C GLY A 323 -0.35 7.87 -11.91
#